data_545e0dfad6eb846c8fd9b2b8bf047247
#
_entry.id   545e0dfad6eb846c8fd9b2b8bf047247
#
_cell.length_a   1.000
_cell.length_b   1.000
_cell.length_c   1.000
_cell.angle_alpha   90.00
_cell.angle_beta   90.00
_cell.angle_gamma   90.00
#
_symmetry.space_group_name_H-M   'P 1'
#
loop_
_entity.id
_entity.type
_entity.pdbx_description
1 polymer ?
#
loop_
_entity_poly.entity_id
_entity_poly.type
_entity_poly.pdbx_seq_one_letter_code
_entity_poly.pdbx_strand_id
1 'polypeptide(L)'
;MQQLYLVRGNNALAIVDTNKKQIKLKKDGTPKKICQNKKKGKSSTVDHLEIDEMKKVAAFFRDKEWWIHYLAFVLSCNMARRIGDTLSLTWENFYNPTTGQIRDNLMEIVEDKTDKLASPRINAACRAAIELYIEKTGCVPSLEGYTVPVFMQLSGPYKGKVLGDSGYYKAMKKAAIGTGIKANIGPHSPRKTFGMLSRMIHPADPDSMEILQSIYNHSDGATTRRYIGLTKEKINRYYDDAGDFFNEYIVGNKQYTASDSYIVHITADDLRDILSMAYESGKNNANESDSKVHIDAMIELLALVDSVKK
;
A
#
# COMPACT_ATOMS: atom_id res chain seq x y z
N MET A 1 -20.71 28.38 -36.16
CA MET A 1 -19.69 27.49 -36.79
C MET A 1 -18.48 27.46 -35.91
N GLN A 2 -18.14 26.28 -35.37
CA GLN A 2 -16.90 26.08 -34.60
C GLN A 2 -15.75 25.97 -35.61
N GLN A 3 -14.77 26.86 -35.52
CA GLN A 3 -13.53 26.76 -36.29
C GLN A 3 -12.50 26.00 -35.48
N LEU A 4 -12.06 24.85 -35.97
CA LEU A 4 -10.98 24.05 -35.47
C LEU A 4 -9.73 24.32 -36.32
N TYR A 5 -8.62 24.65 -35.67
CA TYR A 5 -7.33 24.85 -36.32
C TYR A 5 -6.35 23.74 -35.95
N LEU A 6 -5.67 23.24 -36.99
CA LEU A 6 -4.57 22.29 -36.84
C LEU A 6 -3.27 23.07 -36.71
N VAL A 7 -2.59 23.00 -35.59
CA VAL A 7 -1.33 23.70 -35.36
C VAL A 7 -0.21 22.66 -35.24
N ARG A 8 0.81 22.81 -36.09
CA ARG A 8 2.02 21.99 -36.09
C ARG A 8 3.07 22.67 -35.23
N GLY A 9 3.36 22.11 -34.03
CA GLY A 9 4.54 22.49 -33.24
C GLY A 9 5.61 21.40 -33.34
N ASN A 10 6.83 21.68 -32.95
CA ASN A 10 7.97 20.77 -33.03
C ASN A 10 7.61 19.38 -32.51
N ASN A 11 7.41 18.43 -33.44
CA ASN A 11 7.12 17.01 -33.26
C ASN A 11 5.73 16.60 -32.74
N ALA A 12 4.69 17.45 -32.75
CA ALA A 12 3.32 17.02 -32.49
C ALA A 12 2.28 17.88 -33.22
N LEU A 13 1.22 17.24 -33.74
CA LEU A 13 0.02 17.89 -34.25
C LEU A 13 -0.95 18.14 -33.09
N ALA A 14 -1.39 19.36 -32.88
CA ALA A 14 -2.41 19.72 -31.92
C ALA A 14 -3.60 20.37 -32.59
N ILE A 15 -4.82 19.95 -32.24
CA ILE A 15 -6.06 20.62 -32.64
C ILE A 15 -6.37 21.69 -31.58
N VAL A 16 -6.44 22.93 -31.98
CA VAL A 16 -6.72 24.06 -31.10
C VAL A 16 -8.14 24.57 -31.38
N ASP A 17 -9.00 24.51 -30.38
CA ASP A 17 -10.26 25.24 -30.37
C ASP A 17 -10.00 26.59 -29.68
N THR A 18 -10.18 27.68 -30.40
CA THR A 18 -9.91 29.05 -29.91
C THR A 18 -10.75 29.46 -28.69
N ASN A 19 -11.80 28.68 -28.39
CA ASN A 19 -12.67 28.89 -27.23
C ASN A 19 -12.49 27.89 -26.09
N LYS A 20 -11.58 26.89 -26.18
CA LYS A 20 -11.36 25.89 -25.13
C LYS A 20 -9.88 25.51 -25.03
N LYS A 21 -9.44 25.28 -23.79
CA LYS A 21 -8.07 24.86 -23.40
C LYS A 21 -7.52 23.75 -24.31
N GLN A 22 -6.23 23.83 -24.63
CA GLN A 22 -5.47 22.85 -25.40
C GLN A 22 -5.84 21.40 -25.08
N ILE A 23 -6.29 20.67 -26.10
CA ILE A 23 -6.56 19.24 -25.99
C ILE A 23 -5.23 18.50 -26.10
N LYS A 24 -4.75 17.92 -25.01
CA LYS A 24 -3.57 17.04 -25.04
C LYS A 24 -3.91 15.73 -25.73
N LEU A 25 -3.13 15.33 -26.72
CA LEU A 25 -3.26 14.05 -27.41
C LEU A 25 -2.45 12.97 -26.71
N LYS A 26 -2.90 11.71 -26.81
CA LYS A 26 -2.12 10.53 -26.44
C LYS A 26 -1.03 10.29 -27.51
N LYS A 27 -0.07 9.38 -27.23
CA LYS A 27 0.99 8.99 -28.18
C LYS A 27 0.42 8.41 -29.50
N ASP A 28 -0.80 7.86 -29.48
CA ASP A 28 -1.52 7.29 -30.62
C ASP A 28 -2.34 8.32 -31.42
N GLY A 29 -2.21 9.61 -31.12
CA GLY A 29 -2.94 10.69 -31.79
C GLY A 29 -4.40 10.88 -31.33
N THR A 30 -4.91 10.03 -30.42
CA THR A 30 -6.28 10.20 -29.91
C THR A 30 -6.36 11.27 -28.82
N PRO A 31 -7.49 12.02 -28.73
CA PRO A 31 -7.65 13.04 -27.69
C PRO A 31 -7.65 12.41 -26.29
N LYS A 32 -6.84 12.95 -25.36
CA LYS A 32 -6.99 12.59 -23.94
C LYS A 32 -8.38 13.07 -23.47
N LYS A 33 -9.18 12.15 -22.92
CA LYS A 33 -10.44 12.53 -22.25
C LYS A 33 -10.15 13.63 -21.21
N ILE A 34 -10.65 14.83 -21.45
CA ILE A 34 -10.62 15.90 -20.46
C ILE A 34 -11.64 15.49 -19.40
N CYS A 35 -11.15 15.24 -18.19
CA CYS A 35 -12.03 14.99 -17.06
C CYS A 35 -12.77 16.29 -16.72
N GLN A 36 -14.03 16.42 -17.18
CA GLN A 36 -14.84 17.64 -17.09
C GLN A 36 -15.30 17.98 -15.67
N ASN A 37 -14.97 17.18 -14.65
CA ASN A 37 -15.58 17.27 -13.32
C ASN A 37 -14.62 17.66 -12.19
N LYS A 38 -13.57 18.46 -12.44
CA LYS A 38 -12.92 19.15 -11.33
C LYS A 38 -13.76 20.37 -10.94
N LYS A 39 -14.65 20.22 -9.97
CA LYS A 39 -15.25 21.37 -9.29
C LYS A 39 -14.11 22.22 -8.75
N LYS A 40 -13.98 23.48 -9.21
CA LYS A 40 -13.03 24.46 -8.69
C LYS A 40 -13.12 24.49 -7.17
N GLY A 41 -12.00 24.28 -6.46
CA GLY A 41 -11.89 24.43 -5.02
C GLY A 41 -12.00 23.15 -4.17
N LYS A 42 -12.29 21.96 -4.72
CA LYS A 42 -12.21 20.70 -3.94
C LYS A 42 -10.97 19.90 -4.36
N SER A 43 -10.12 19.61 -3.39
CA SER A 43 -9.03 18.63 -3.57
C SER A 43 -9.62 17.30 -4.00
N SER A 44 -9.11 16.72 -5.10
CA SER A 44 -9.46 15.35 -5.52
C SER A 44 -8.59 14.31 -4.80
N THR A 45 -7.75 14.76 -3.86
CA THR A 45 -6.87 13.90 -3.09
C THR A 45 -7.69 13.12 -2.07
N VAL A 46 -7.57 11.80 -2.08
CA VAL A 46 -8.15 10.96 -1.04
C VAL A 46 -7.23 10.90 0.17
N ASP A 47 -7.81 10.64 1.34
CA ASP A 47 -7.09 10.48 2.59
C ASP A 47 -6.63 9.01 2.75
N HIS A 48 -5.68 8.74 3.66
CA HIS A 48 -5.44 7.39 4.17
C HIS A 48 -6.60 7.02 5.12
N LEU A 49 -6.61 5.79 5.56
CA LEU A 49 -7.56 5.28 6.56
C LEU A 49 -6.84 5.20 7.90
N GLU A 50 -7.48 5.72 8.94
CA GLU A 50 -7.07 5.47 10.31
C GLU A 50 -7.36 4.01 10.71
N ILE A 51 -6.76 3.52 11.81
CA ILE A 51 -6.90 2.12 12.25
C ILE A 51 -8.38 1.74 12.42
N ASP A 52 -9.15 2.58 13.12
CA ASP A 52 -10.58 2.32 13.33
C ASP A 52 -11.40 2.37 12.03
N GLU A 53 -10.99 3.23 11.09
CA GLU A 53 -11.62 3.30 9.77
C GLU A 53 -11.32 2.06 8.94
N MET A 54 -10.09 1.53 9.03
CA MET A 54 -9.72 0.25 8.39
C MET A 54 -10.57 -0.90 8.93
N LYS A 55 -10.72 -1.02 10.26
CA LYS A 55 -11.58 -2.02 10.91
C LYS A 55 -13.01 -1.92 10.40
N LYS A 56 -13.57 -0.70 10.36
CA LYS A 56 -14.93 -0.45 9.88
C LYS A 56 -15.12 -0.86 8.42
N VAL A 57 -14.19 -0.51 7.53
CA VAL A 57 -14.26 -0.89 6.10
C VAL A 57 -14.14 -2.40 5.94
N ALA A 58 -13.18 -3.04 6.62
CA ALA A 58 -13.01 -4.49 6.58
C ALA A 58 -14.26 -5.22 7.09
N ALA A 59 -14.83 -4.80 8.23
CA ALA A 59 -16.06 -5.34 8.79
C ALA A 59 -17.24 -5.14 7.82
N PHE A 60 -17.41 -3.94 7.27
CA PHE A 60 -18.48 -3.64 6.32
C PHE A 60 -18.49 -4.60 5.13
N PHE A 61 -17.34 -4.85 4.53
CA PHE A 61 -17.27 -5.77 3.40
C PHE A 61 -17.57 -7.22 3.81
N ARG A 62 -17.11 -7.67 4.99
CA ARG A 62 -17.43 -9.01 5.53
C ARG A 62 -18.92 -9.17 5.84
N ASP A 63 -19.51 -8.19 6.52
CA ASP A 63 -20.93 -8.22 6.92
C ASP A 63 -21.88 -8.18 5.72
N LYS A 64 -21.45 -7.55 4.61
CA LYS A 64 -22.18 -7.54 3.34
C LYS A 64 -21.87 -8.74 2.45
N GLU A 65 -20.97 -9.63 2.89
CA GLU A 65 -20.46 -10.75 2.09
C GLU A 65 -19.87 -10.30 0.73
N TRP A 66 -19.29 -9.10 0.70
CA TRP A 66 -18.65 -8.56 -0.49
C TRP A 66 -17.20 -9.02 -0.57
N TRP A 67 -17.01 -10.34 -0.65
CA TRP A 67 -15.71 -11.00 -0.52
C TRP A 67 -14.67 -10.53 -1.52
N ILE A 68 -15.08 -10.28 -2.77
CA ILE A 68 -14.17 -9.73 -3.81
C ILE A 68 -13.65 -8.33 -3.44
N HIS A 69 -14.50 -7.49 -2.81
CA HIS A 69 -14.10 -6.14 -2.38
C HIS A 69 -13.25 -6.19 -1.11
N TYR A 70 -13.57 -7.13 -0.20
CA TYR A 70 -12.76 -7.41 0.98
C TYR A 70 -11.34 -7.83 0.59
N LEU A 71 -11.20 -8.82 -0.32
CA LEU A 71 -9.91 -9.27 -0.83
C LEU A 71 -9.14 -8.11 -1.47
N ALA A 72 -9.78 -7.33 -2.38
CA ALA A 72 -9.15 -6.18 -3.01
C ALA A 72 -8.69 -5.14 -1.98
N PHE A 73 -9.45 -4.90 -0.93
CA PHE A 73 -9.12 -3.99 0.15
C PHE A 73 -7.89 -4.46 0.92
N VAL A 74 -7.88 -5.71 1.41
CA VAL A 74 -6.76 -6.26 2.17
C VAL A 74 -5.48 -6.26 1.34
N LEU A 75 -5.53 -6.77 0.10
CA LEU A 75 -4.37 -6.80 -0.78
C LEU A 75 -3.83 -5.39 -1.07
N SER A 76 -4.71 -4.41 -1.31
CA SER A 76 -4.28 -3.03 -1.56
C SER A 76 -3.65 -2.37 -0.33
N CYS A 77 -4.13 -2.69 0.88
CA CYS A 77 -3.54 -2.21 2.13
C CYS A 77 -2.18 -2.84 2.44
N ASN A 78 -1.91 -4.05 1.93
CA ASN A 78 -0.72 -4.83 2.30
C ASN A 78 0.34 -4.91 1.19
N MET A 79 -0.03 -4.77 -0.08
CA MET A 79 0.92 -4.80 -1.19
C MET A 79 1.30 -3.40 -1.70
N ALA A 80 0.65 -2.35 -1.23
CA ALA A 80 0.90 -0.96 -1.63
C ALA A 80 0.80 -0.72 -3.16
N ARG A 81 0.04 -1.55 -3.91
CA ARG A 81 -0.14 -1.37 -5.36
C ARG A 81 -1.28 -0.43 -5.68
N ARG A 82 -1.29 0.12 -6.90
CA ARG A 82 -2.47 0.86 -7.40
C ARG A 82 -3.62 -0.11 -7.58
N ILE A 83 -4.84 0.34 -7.36
CA ILE A 83 -6.01 -0.55 -7.44
C ILE A 83 -6.14 -1.19 -8.83
N GLY A 84 -5.86 -0.48 -9.91
CA GLY A 84 -5.87 -1.04 -11.26
C GLY A 84 -4.90 -2.22 -11.40
N ASP A 85 -3.65 -2.05 -10.90
CA ASP A 85 -2.65 -3.13 -10.92
C ASP A 85 -3.09 -4.30 -10.03
N THR A 86 -3.76 -4.04 -8.87
CA THR A 86 -4.29 -5.10 -8.00
C THR A 86 -5.43 -5.86 -8.67
N LEU A 87 -6.38 -5.16 -9.30
CA LEU A 87 -7.56 -5.79 -9.90
C LEU A 87 -7.25 -6.57 -11.20
N SER A 88 -6.10 -6.33 -11.82
CA SER A 88 -5.64 -7.06 -13.00
C SER A 88 -4.97 -8.40 -12.70
N LEU A 89 -4.72 -8.73 -11.42
CA LEU A 89 -4.00 -9.93 -11.03
C LEU A 89 -4.79 -11.20 -11.36
N THR A 90 -4.05 -12.22 -11.77
CA THR A 90 -4.51 -13.58 -12.00
C THR A 90 -4.06 -14.49 -10.87
N TRP A 91 -4.60 -15.70 -10.80
CA TRP A 91 -4.21 -16.65 -9.76
C TRP A 91 -2.75 -17.06 -9.86
N GLU A 92 -2.14 -17.11 -11.07
CA GLU A 92 -0.72 -17.43 -11.24
C GLU A 92 0.22 -16.40 -10.63
N ASN A 93 -0.24 -15.16 -10.44
CA ASN A 93 0.55 -14.15 -9.72
C ASN A 93 0.74 -14.54 -8.25
N PHE A 94 -0.24 -15.23 -7.66
CA PHE A 94 -0.20 -15.66 -6.26
C PHE A 94 0.28 -17.08 -6.08
N TYR A 95 -0.06 -18.00 -7.00
CA TYR A 95 0.22 -19.42 -6.88
C TYR A 95 1.32 -19.84 -7.85
N ASN A 96 2.11 -20.83 -7.44
CA ASN A 96 2.97 -21.56 -8.35
C ASN A 96 2.13 -22.70 -8.98
N PRO A 97 1.85 -22.70 -10.29
CA PRO A 97 1.01 -23.71 -10.92
C PRO A 97 1.57 -25.14 -10.81
N THR A 98 2.91 -25.27 -10.69
CA THR A 98 3.57 -26.57 -10.59
C THR A 98 3.42 -27.20 -9.20
N THR A 99 3.51 -26.38 -8.14
CA THR A 99 3.46 -26.87 -6.75
C THR A 99 2.08 -26.69 -6.11
N GLY A 100 1.21 -25.87 -6.69
CA GLY A 100 -0.07 -25.49 -6.09
C GLY A 100 0.04 -24.63 -4.83
N GLN A 101 1.23 -24.14 -4.49
CA GLN A 101 1.48 -23.36 -3.27
C GLN A 101 1.44 -21.86 -3.54
N ILE A 102 1.01 -21.10 -2.55
CA ILE A 102 1.08 -19.63 -2.57
C ILE A 102 2.57 -19.23 -2.53
N ARG A 103 2.95 -18.33 -3.41
CA ARG A 103 4.30 -17.78 -3.53
C ARG A 103 4.62 -16.91 -2.31
N ASP A 104 5.88 -16.72 -2.02
CA ASP A 104 6.33 -15.75 -1.00
C ASP A 104 6.21 -14.30 -1.47
N ASN A 105 6.56 -14.07 -2.71
CA ASN A 105 6.37 -12.80 -3.38
C ASN A 105 5.44 -12.97 -4.57
N LEU A 106 4.68 -11.95 -4.89
CA LEU A 106 3.88 -11.92 -6.09
C LEU A 106 4.78 -12.18 -7.32
N MET A 107 4.34 -12.99 -8.26
CA MET A 107 5.02 -13.09 -9.55
C MET A 107 5.18 -11.69 -10.14
N GLU A 108 6.32 -11.41 -10.72
CA GLU A 108 6.66 -10.07 -11.21
C GLU A 108 5.59 -9.54 -12.17
N ILE A 109 5.13 -8.34 -11.90
CA ILE A 109 4.11 -7.64 -12.70
C ILE A 109 4.67 -6.33 -13.22
N VAL A 110 4.19 -5.88 -14.37
CA VAL A 110 4.47 -4.55 -14.92
C VAL A 110 3.35 -3.60 -14.49
N GLU A 111 3.69 -2.53 -13.78
CA GLU A 111 2.70 -1.52 -13.38
C GLU A 111 2.22 -0.72 -14.59
N ASP A 112 0.90 -0.67 -14.83
CA ASP A 112 0.27 -0.03 -16.00
C ASP A 112 0.65 1.46 -16.18
N LYS A 113 0.82 2.19 -15.10
CA LYS A 113 1.09 3.64 -15.16
C LYS A 113 2.57 4.00 -15.35
N THR A 114 3.48 3.16 -14.92
CA THR A 114 4.92 3.50 -14.80
C THR A 114 5.81 2.61 -15.65
N ASP A 115 5.27 1.53 -16.21
CA ASP A 115 5.99 0.48 -16.94
C ASP A 115 7.14 -0.14 -16.10
N LYS A 116 7.03 -0.07 -14.77
CA LYS A 116 8.04 -0.61 -13.85
C LYS A 116 7.64 -1.96 -13.31
N LEU A 117 8.63 -2.82 -13.13
CA LEU A 117 8.46 -4.14 -12.52
C LEU A 117 8.21 -4.01 -11.01
N ALA A 118 7.31 -4.85 -10.51
CA ALA A 118 6.99 -4.95 -9.09
C ALA A 118 6.73 -6.41 -8.70
N SER A 119 7.27 -6.81 -7.55
CA SER A 119 7.07 -8.15 -6.96
C SER A 119 6.90 -7.98 -5.45
N PRO A 120 5.75 -7.46 -4.98
CA PRO A 120 5.50 -7.27 -3.55
C PRO A 120 5.44 -8.60 -2.80
N ARG A 121 5.74 -8.57 -1.51
CA ARG A 121 5.59 -9.70 -0.58
C ARG A 121 4.12 -10.08 -0.45
N ILE A 122 3.81 -11.37 -0.47
CA ILE A 122 2.51 -11.92 -0.09
C ILE A 122 2.61 -12.27 1.39
N ASN A 123 2.36 -11.28 2.24
CA ASN A 123 2.46 -11.41 3.69
C ASN A 123 1.30 -12.22 4.28
N ALA A 124 1.34 -12.44 5.61
CA ALA A 124 0.35 -13.25 6.32
C ALA A 124 -1.08 -12.75 6.13
N ALA A 125 -1.31 -11.42 6.12
CA ALA A 125 -2.64 -10.85 5.90
C ALA A 125 -3.16 -11.11 4.48
N CYS A 126 -2.28 -11.01 3.47
CA CYS A 126 -2.64 -11.36 2.10
C CYS A 126 -3.04 -12.82 1.97
N ARG A 127 -2.27 -13.73 2.58
CA ARG A 127 -2.55 -15.18 2.59
C ARG A 127 -3.89 -15.47 3.24
N ALA A 128 -4.12 -14.96 4.45
CA ALA A 128 -5.38 -15.14 5.17
C ALA A 128 -6.60 -14.61 4.38
N ALA A 129 -6.45 -13.46 3.70
CA ALA A 129 -7.53 -12.91 2.90
C ALA A 129 -7.83 -13.74 1.64
N ILE A 130 -6.79 -14.31 1.00
CA ILE A 130 -6.94 -15.22 -0.15
C ILE A 130 -7.65 -16.51 0.29
N GLU A 131 -7.22 -17.12 1.38
CA GLU A 131 -7.80 -18.34 1.94
C GLU A 131 -9.28 -18.12 2.32
N LEU A 132 -9.58 -17.03 3.01
CA LEU A 132 -10.95 -16.64 3.35
C LEU A 132 -11.80 -16.42 2.09
N TYR A 133 -11.27 -15.77 1.06
CA TYR A 133 -11.98 -15.56 -0.20
C TYR A 133 -12.32 -16.89 -0.85
N ILE A 134 -11.37 -17.82 -0.92
CA ILE A 134 -11.58 -19.18 -1.46
C ILE A 134 -12.65 -19.93 -0.65
N GLU A 135 -12.54 -19.89 0.68
CA GLU A 135 -13.53 -20.54 1.58
C GLU A 135 -14.95 -20.00 1.36
N LYS A 136 -15.10 -18.69 1.30
CA LYS A 136 -16.43 -18.03 1.22
C LYS A 136 -17.05 -18.07 -0.17
N THR A 137 -16.25 -18.18 -1.22
CA THR A 137 -16.75 -18.15 -2.60
C THR A 137 -16.74 -19.51 -3.28
N GLY A 138 -16.01 -20.47 -2.75
CA GLY A 138 -15.78 -21.77 -3.39
C GLY A 138 -14.90 -21.70 -4.63
N CYS A 139 -14.28 -20.55 -4.90
CA CYS A 139 -13.38 -20.37 -6.04
C CYS A 139 -12.04 -21.07 -5.75
N VAL A 140 -11.72 -22.12 -6.48
CA VAL A 140 -10.51 -22.92 -6.28
C VAL A 140 -9.55 -22.66 -7.44
N PRO A 141 -8.39 -22.03 -7.23
CA PRO A 141 -7.47 -21.63 -8.31
C PRO A 141 -7.03 -22.76 -9.23
N SER A 142 -6.81 -23.96 -8.68
CA SER A 142 -6.42 -25.14 -9.48
C SER A 142 -7.54 -25.69 -10.37
N LEU A 143 -8.81 -25.48 -10.01
CA LEU A 143 -9.98 -25.88 -10.78
C LEU A 143 -10.41 -24.82 -11.79
N GLU A 144 -10.34 -23.54 -11.40
CA GLU A 144 -10.69 -22.39 -12.23
C GLU A 144 -9.63 -22.15 -13.34
N GLY A 145 -8.38 -22.51 -13.07
CA GLY A 145 -7.22 -22.19 -13.88
C GLY A 145 -6.41 -21.01 -13.36
N TYR A 146 -5.11 -21.17 -13.29
CA TYR A 146 -4.23 -20.14 -12.71
C TYR A 146 -4.16 -18.83 -13.52
N THR A 147 -4.47 -18.86 -14.80
CA THR A 147 -4.50 -17.67 -15.67
C THR A 147 -5.80 -16.84 -15.55
N VAL A 148 -6.79 -17.35 -14.79
CA VAL A 148 -8.06 -16.66 -14.60
C VAL A 148 -7.87 -15.45 -13.65
N PRO A 149 -8.48 -14.29 -13.96
CA PRO A 149 -8.43 -13.13 -13.08
C PRO A 149 -9.03 -13.42 -11.70
N VAL A 150 -8.31 -13.04 -10.63
CA VAL A 150 -8.76 -13.21 -9.24
C VAL A 150 -10.05 -12.43 -8.97
N PHE A 151 -10.15 -11.23 -9.52
CA PHE A 151 -11.24 -10.30 -9.25
C PHE A 151 -12.40 -10.41 -10.25
N MET A 152 -12.70 -11.61 -10.67
CA MET A 152 -13.88 -11.89 -11.51
C MET A 152 -15.15 -11.87 -10.66
N GLN A 153 -16.17 -11.12 -11.09
CA GLN A 153 -17.45 -11.02 -10.38
C GLN A 153 -18.22 -12.33 -10.53
N LEU A 154 -18.55 -12.98 -9.42
CA LEU A 154 -19.17 -14.30 -9.38
C LEU A 154 -20.71 -14.26 -9.50
N SER A 155 -21.31 -13.08 -9.29
CA SER A 155 -22.77 -12.90 -9.29
C SER A 155 -23.20 -11.53 -9.81
N GLY A 156 -24.51 -11.33 -9.96
CA GLY A 156 -25.11 -10.07 -10.37
C GLY A 156 -24.96 -9.77 -11.86
N PRO A 157 -25.32 -8.53 -12.28
CA PRO A 157 -25.37 -8.14 -13.70
C PRO A 157 -24.00 -8.08 -14.40
N TYR A 158 -22.95 -8.16 -13.64
CA TYR A 158 -21.55 -8.15 -14.14
C TYR A 158 -20.82 -9.49 -13.93
N LYS A 159 -21.57 -10.58 -13.69
CA LYS A 159 -21.01 -11.93 -13.56
C LYS A 159 -20.08 -12.24 -14.74
N GLY A 160 -18.90 -12.81 -14.46
CA GLY A 160 -17.89 -13.13 -15.46
C GLY A 160 -17.07 -11.94 -15.97
N LYS A 161 -17.27 -10.74 -15.45
CA LYS A 161 -16.45 -9.56 -15.76
C LYS A 161 -15.53 -9.24 -14.58
N VAL A 162 -14.32 -8.80 -14.88
CA VAL A 162 -13.37 -8.36 -13.83
C VAL A 162 -13.91 -7.10 -13.15
N LEU A 163 -13.77 -7.02 -11.84
CA LEU A 163 -14.09 -5.83 -11.07
C LEU A 163 -13.18 -4.68 -11.52
N GLY A 164 -13.77 -3.62 -12.05
CA GLY A 164 -13.01 -2.43 -12.46
C GLY A 164 -12.91 -1.37 -11.38
N ASP A 165 -12.00 -0.41 -11.57
CA ASP A 165 -11.76 0.74 -10.67
C ASP A 165 -13.04 1.47 -10.25
N SER A 166 -13.96 1.67 -11.19
CA SER A 166 -15.25 2.34 -10.93
C SER A 166 -16.14 1.53 -9.98
N GLY A 167 -16.13 0.21 -10.10
CA GLY A 167 -16.87 -0.71 -9.22
C GLY A 167 -16.30 -0.66 -7.81
N TYR A 168 -14.99 -0.79 -7.70
CA TYR A 168 -14.28 -0.69 -6.42
C TYR A 168 -14.44 0.68 -5.76
N TYR A 169 -14.35 1.78 -6.54
CA TYR A 169 -14.63 3.14 -6.04
C TYR A 169 -16.01 3.25 -5.41
N LYS A 170 -17.05 2.74 -6.10
CA LYS A 170 -18.42 2.76 -5.59
C LYS A 170 -18.55 1.96 -4.29
N ALA A 171 -17.88 0.80 -4.19
CA ALA A 171 -17.87 -0.02 -2.99
C ALA A 171 -17.21 0.71 -1.82
N MET A 172 -16.05 1.33 -2.01
CA MET A 172 -15.38 2.15 -0.99
C MET A 172 -16.26 3.32 -0.51
N LYS A 173 -16.96 4.00 -1.42
CA LYS A 173 -17.90 5.07 -1.04
C LYS A 173 -19.11 4.55 -0.26
N LYS A 174 -19.64 3.37 -0.61
CA LYS A 174 -20.71 2.73 0.17
C LYS A 174 -20.24 2.31 1.56
N ALA A 175 -19.00 1.80 1.67
CA ALA A 175 -18.40 1.49 2.97
C ALA A 175 -18.25 2.75 3.82
N ALA A 176 -17.72 3.85 3.27
CA ALA A 176 -17.60 5.13 3.98
C ALA A 176 -18.95 5.63 4.53
N ILE A 177 -19.98 5.64 3.68
CA ILE A 177 -21.33 6.07 4.08
C ILE A 177 -21.92 5.12 5.13
N GLY A 178 -21.85 3.81 4.90
CA GLY A 178 -22.44 2.80 5.76
C GLY A 178 -21.79 2.71 7.14
N THR A 179 -20.55 3.16 7.27
CA THR A 179 -19.77 3.13 8.54
C THR A 179 -19.59 4.51 9.17
N GLY A 180 -20.13 5.57 8.55
CA GLY A 180 -20.03 6.94 9.06
C GLY A 180 -18.63 7.55 8.96
N ILE A 181 -17.75 7.02 8.11
CA ILE A 181 -16.41 7.57 7.86
C ILE A 181 -16.56 8.92 7.16
N LYS A 182 -16.01 9.98 7.77
CA LYS A 182 -16.06 11.36 7.25
C LYS A 182 -14.88 11.68 6.31
N ALA A 183 -13.79 10.96 6.42
CA ALA A 183 -12.61 11.12 5.57
C ALA A 183 -12.97 10.88 4.09
N ASN A 184 -12.28 11.58 3.18
CA ASN A 184 -12.49 11.39 1.75
C ASN A 184 -11.76 10.13 1.27
N ILE A 185 -12.32 8.95 1.54
CA ILE A 185 -11.71 7.68 1.14
C ILE A 185 -12.10 7.26 -0.28
N GLY A 186 -11.20 6.53 -0.94
CA GLY A 186 -11.38 6.02 -2.30
C GLY A 186 -10.33 4.97 -2.67
N PRO A 187 -10.19 4.60 -3.95
CA PRO A 187 -9.32 3.50 -4.40
C PRO A 187 -7.84 3.64 -4.04
N HIS A 188 -7.35 4.87 -3.88
CA HIS A 188 -5.96 5.12 -3.48
C HIS A 188 -5.77 5.19 -1.96
N SER A 189 -6.85 5.20 -1.17
CA SER A 189 -6.74 5.24 0.29
C SER A 189 -6.01 4.04 0.86
N PRO A 190 -6.29 2.78 0.46
CA PRO A 190 -5.55 1.62 0.96
C PRO A 190 -4.04 1.71 0.72
N ARG A 191 -3.63 2.17 -0.48
CA ARG A 191 -2.21 2.36 -0.79
C ARG A 191 -1.56 3.45 0.10
N LYS A 192 -2.27 4.55 0.38
CA LYS A 192 -1.78 5.58 1.30
C LYS A 192 -1.72 5.07 2.73
N THR A 193 -2.68 4.24 3.11
CA THR A 193 -2.75 3.60 4.43
C THR A 193 -1.52 2.72 4.68
N PHE A 194 -1.05 1.95 3.69
CA PHE A 194 0.20 1.21 3.82
C PHE A 194 1.37 2.12 4.22
N GLY A 195 1.52 3.29 3.59
CA GLY A 195 2.59 4.23 3.95
C GLY A 195 2.45 4.84 5.35
N MET A 196 1.21 5.10 5.79
CA MET A 196 0.94 5.56 7.15
C MET A 196 1.30 4.47 8.16
N LEU A 197 0.82 3.23 7.96
CA LEU A 197 1.13 2.09 8.82
C LEU A 197 2.64 1.82 8.89
N SER A 198 3.32 1.80 7.75
CA SER A 198 4.78 1.57 7.71
C SER A 198 5.54 2.59 8.55
N ARG A 199 5.17 3.87 8.47
CA ARG A 199 5.78 4.93 9.29
C ARG A 199 5.44 4.82 10.77
N MET A 200 4.25 4.34 11.08
CA MET A 200 3.81 4.11 12.46
C MET A 200 4.53 2.90 13.08
N ILE A 201 4.71 1.84 12.30
CA ILE A 201 5.39 0.61 12.76
C ILE A 201 6.92 0.80 12.82
N HIS A 202 7.48 1.63 11.95
CA HIS A 202 8.92 1.91 11.86
C HIS A 202 9.24 3.41 12.06
N PRO A 203 8.92 3.99 13.22
CA PRO A 203 9.02 5.44 13.44
C PRO A 203 10.47 5.95 13.43
N ALA A 204 11.41 5.12 13.85
CA ALA A 204 12.84 5.47 13.98
C ALA A 204 13.72 4.88 12.86
N ASP A 205 13.16 4.18 11.87
CA ASP A 205 13.96 3.63 10.76
C ASP A 205 14.44 4.77 9.84
N PRO A 206 15.76 5.08 9.79
CA PRO A 206 16.29 6.15 8.97
C PRO A 206 16.07 5.94 7.47
N ASP A 207 15.95 4.67 7.04
CA ASP A 207 15.76 4.31 5.64
C ASP A 207 14.27 4.23 5.25
N SER A 208 13.35 4.54 6.18
CA SER A 208 11.91 4.35 5.96
C SER A 208 11.38 5.05 4.72
N MET A 209 11.88 6.24 4.40
CA MET A 209 11.46 6.99 3.21
C MET A 209 11.94 6.33 1.91
N GLU A 210 13.17 5.88 1.87
CA GLU A 210 13.77 5.18 0.73
C GLU A 210 13.11 3.83 0.51
N ILE A 211 12.82 3.11 1.59
CA ILE A 211 12.07 1.84 1.55
C ILE A 211 10.68 2.07 0.95
N LEU A 212 9.94 3.05 1.46
CA LEU A 212 8.62 3.39 0.93
C LEU A 212 8.67 3.88 -0.52
N GLN A 213 9.66 4.68 -0.91
CA GLN A 213 9.87 5.05 -2.30
C GLN A 213 10.11 3.83 -3.19
N SER A 214 10.89 2.84 -2.67
CA SER A 214 11.11 1.57 -3.35
C SER A 214 9.82 0.78 -3.51
N ILE A 215 9.08 0.60 -2.42
CA ILE A 215 7.80 -0.12 -2.40
C ILE A 215 6.81 0.54 -3.38
N TYR A 216 6.73 1.87 -3.40
CA TYR A 216 5.82 2.61 -4.29
C TYR A 216 6.32 2.73 -5.74
N ASN A 217 7.51 2.25 -6.05
CA ASN A 217 8.10 2.39 -7.38
C ASN A 217 8.21 3.86 -7.86
N HIS A 218 8.44 4.81 -6.94
CA HIS A 218 8.58 6.22 -7.31
C HIS A 218 9.91 6.49 -8.01
N SER A 219 9.91 7.36 -9.04
CA SER A 219 11.03 7.53 -9.98
C SER A 219 12.30 8.17 -9.41
N ASP A 220 12.20 8.91 -8.31
CA ASP A 220 13.30 9.75 -7.82
C ASP A 220 14.31 9.06 -6.89
N GLY A 221 14.15 7.77 -6.60
CA GLY A 221 15.00 7.06 -5.65
C GLY A 221 15.80 5.87 -6.20
N ALA A 222 15.67 5.51 -7.49
CA ALA A 222 16.20 4.24 -8.00
C ALA A 222 17.74 4.15 -7.98
N THR A 223 18.43 5.27 -8.16
CA THR A 223 19.91 5.32 -8.18
C THR A 223 20.48 5.33 -6.76
N THR A 224 19.81 6.01 -5.82
CA THR A 224 20.22 6.12 -4.41
C THR A 224 20.11 4.77 -3.70
N ARG A 225 19.10 3.96 -4.02
CA ARG A 225 18.83 2.65 -3.41
C ARG A 225 19.97 1.64 -3.49
N ARG A 226 20.77 1.68 -4.57
CA ARG A 226 21.94 0.80 -4.72
C ARG A 226 23.10 1.16 -3.80
N TYR A 227 23.19 2.42 -3.37
CA TYR A 227 24.29 2.91 -2.54
C TYR A 227 24.02 2.81 -1.05
N ILE A 228 22.75 2.74 -0.61
CA ILE A 228 22.38 2.71 0.82
C ILE A 228 22.12 1.29 1.37
N GLY A 229 22.49 0.24 0.64
CA GLY A 229 22.36 -1.15 1.13
C GLY A 229 20.91 -1.64 1.33
N LEU A 230 19.95 -1.08 0.58
CA LEU A 230 18.56 -1.49 0.67
C LEU A 230 18.40 -2.90 0.09
N THR A 231 18.28 -3.88 0.98
CA THR A 231 18.13 -5.30 0.59
C THR A 231 16.67 -5.66 0.37
N LYS A 232 16.47 -6.77 -0.38
CA LYS A 232 15.11 -7.34 -0.58
C LYS A 232 14.50 -7.79 0.75
N GLU A 233 15.31 -8.29 1.66
CA GLU A 233 14.92 -8.71 3.01
C GLU A 233 14.37 -7.53 3.81
N LYS A 234 15.06 -6.37 3.78
CA LYS A 234 14.61 -5.16 4.46
C LYS A 234 13.27 -4.66 3.91
N ILE A 235 13.09 -4.71 2.60
CA ILE A 235 11.80 -4.38 1.96
C ILE A 235 10.72 -5.40 2.33
N ASN A 236 11.02 -6.70 2.33
CA ASN A 236 10.07 -7.74 2.69
C ASN A 236 9.59 -7.59 4.15
N ARG A 237 10.48 -7.24 5.08
CA ARG A 237 10.12 -6.99 6.48
C ARG A 237 9.01 -5.94 6.61
N TYR A 238 9.06 -4.84 5.85
CA TYR A 238 7.99 -3.83 5.88
C TYR A 238 6.63 -4.38 5.42
N TYR A 239 6.63 -5.31 4.47
CA TYR A 239 5.38 -5.98 4.08
C TYR A 239 4.90 -6.95 5.16
N ASP A 240 5.80 -7.73 5.74
CA ASP A 240 5.46 -8.73 6.76
C ASP A 240 4.92 -8.03 8.02
N ASP A 241 5.60 -7.00 8.53
CA ASP A 241 5.17 -6.22 9.71
C ASP A 241 3.80 -5.55 9.47
N ALA A 242 3.55 -5.04 8.28
CA ALA A 242 2.23 -4.49 7.93
C ALA A 242 1.14 -5.58 7.92
N GLY A 243 1.49 -6.80 7.46
CA GLY A 243 0.59 -7.94 7.45
C GLY A 243 0.24 -8.44 8.84
N ASP A 244 1.23 -8.54 9.70
CA ASP A 244 1.05 -8.96 11.10
C ASP A 244 0.18 -7.94 11.85
N PHE A 245 0.48 -6.65 11.70
CA PHE A 245 -0.36 -5.59 12.24
C PHE A 245 -1.81 -5.69 11.75
N PHE A 246 -2.00 -5.90 10.45
CA PHE A 246 -3.33 -6.01 9.87
C PHE A 246 -4.10 -7.20 10.44
N ASN A 247 -3.48 -8.35 10.55
CA ASN A 247 -4.10 -9.55 11.11
C ASN A 247 -4.45 -9.37 12.60
N GLU A 248 -3.54 -8.77 13.37
CA GLU A 248 -3.71 -8.65 14.82
C GLU A 248 -4.75 -7.57 15.18
N TYR A 249 -4.64 -6.40 14.60
CA TYR A 249 -5.41 -5.21 15.01
C TYR A 249 -6.59 -4.88 14.11
N ILE A 250 -6.58 -5.23 12.83
CA ILE A 250 -7.67 -4.84 11.91
C ILE A 250 -8.70 -5.96 11.76
N VAL A 251 -8.25 -7.20 11.61
CA VAL A 251 -9.13 -8.37 11.43
C VAL A 251 -9.35 -9.07 12.76
N GLY A 252 -8.33 -9.11 13.61
CA GLY A 252 -8.37 -9.71 14.96
C GLY A 252 -9.15 -8.84 15.96
N ASN A 253 -9.26 -9.37 17.18
CA ASN A 253 -9.99 -8.72 18.28
C ASN A 253 -9.12 -7.87 19.19
N LYS A 254 -7.81 -7.72 18.91
CA LYS A 254 -6.91 -6.92 19.73
C LYS A 254 -7.23 -5.44 19.55
N GLN A 255 -7.42 -4.74 20.66
CA GLN A 255 -7.54 -3.27 20.64
C GLN A 255 -6.15 -2.66 20.49
N TYR A 256 -6.02 -1.76 19.52
CA TYR A 256 -4.82 -0.96 19.39
C TYR A 256 -4.82 0.13 20.48
N THR A 257 -3.77 0.14 21.30
CA THR A 257 -3.53 1.19 22.30
C THR A 257 -2.25 1.95 21.93
N ALA A 258 -2.12 3.18 22.42
CA ALA A 258 -0.92 3.97 22.16
C ALA A 258 0.37 3.31 22.69
N SER A 259 0.24 2.44 23.71
CA SER A 259 1.36 1.61 24.22
C SER A 259 1.74 0.48 23.25
N ASP A 260 0.82 0.01 22.41
CA ASP A 260 1.11 -1.02 21.39
C ASP A 260 1.83 -0.43 20.16
N SER A 261 1.86 0.91 20.03
CA SER A 261 2.53 1.61 18.93
C SER A 261 4.03 1.43 18.87
N TYR A 262 4.63 0.74 19.86
CA TYR A 262 6.07 0.57 20.00
C TYR A 262 6.53 -0.90 20.16
N ILE A 263 5.75 -1.88 19.68
CA ILE A 263 6.33 -3.20 19.43
C ILE A 263 7.15 -3.08 18.14
N VAL A 264 8.27 -2.37 18.26
CA VAL A 264 9.33 -2.44 17.26
C VAL A 264 10.01 -3.78 17.51
N HIS A 265 9.93 -4.69 16.56
CA HIS A 265 10.86 -5.83 16.53
C HIS A 265 12.26 -5.28 16.21
N ILE A 266 12.85 -4.61 17.18
CA ILE A 266 14.24 -4.19 17.12
C ILE A 266 15.06 -5.41 17.50
N THR A 267 15.99 -5.83 16.66
CA THR A 267 17.00 -6.79 17.08
C THR A 267 17.82 -6.16 18.22
N ALA A 268 18.37 -6.99 19.09
CA ALA A 268 19.23 -6.47 20.16
C ALA A 268 20.41 -5.64 19.62
N ASP A 269 20.86 -5.92 18.39
CA ASP A 269 21.91 -5.18 17.71
C ASP A 269 21.42 -3.82 17.20
N ASP A 270 20.25 -3.75 16.55
CA ASP A 270 19.63 -2.47 16.14
C ASP A 270 19.37 -1.54 17.36
N LEU A 271 18.87 -2.11 18.47
CA LEU A 271 18.63 -1.34 19.69
C LEU A 271 19.94 -0.81 20.29
N ARG A 272 21.01 -1.60 20.27
CA ARG A 272 22.33 -1.17 20.70
C ARG A 272 22.86 -0.02 19.86
N ASP A 273 22.72 -0.11 18.53
CA ASP A 273 23.17 0.93 17.58
C ASP A 273 22.40 2.23 17.79
N ILE A 274 21.07 2.16 17.96
CA ILE A 274 20.23 3.33 18.27
C ILE A 274 20.64 3.98 19.60
N LEU A 275 20.84 3.18 20.65
CA LEU A 275 21.25 3.68 21.96
C LEU A 275 22.66 4.28 21.92
N SER A 276 23.57 3.69 21.17
CA SER A 276 24.94 4.21 20.98
C SER A 276 24.93 5.54 20.22
N MET A 277 24.15 5.65 19.15
CA MET A 277 23.99 6.91 18.38
C MET A 277 23.35 8.01 19.23
N ALA A 278 22.33 7.68 20.01
CA ALA A 278 21.67 8.62 20.90
C ALA A 278 22.59 9.08 22.03
N TYR A 279 23.40 8.18 22.58
CA TYR A 279 24.44 8.49 23.58
C TYR A 279 25.48 9.47 23.04
N GLU A 280 26.06 9.21 21.86
CA GLU A 280 27.04 10.09 21.23
C GLU A 280 26.44 11.46 20.86
N SER A 281 25.19 11.49 20.40
CA SER A 281 24.47 12.73 20.10
C SER A 281 24.16 13.54 21.35
N GLY A 282 23.79 12.88 22.46
CA GLY A 282 23.56 13.51 23.74
C GLY A 282 24.83 14.11 24.33
N LYS A 283 25.96 13.40 24.21
CA LYS A 283 27.27 13.86 24.69
C LYS A 283 27.77 15.12 24.00
N ASN A 284 27.38 15.29 22.71
CA ASN A 284 27.80 16.46 21.89
C ASN A 284 26.90 17.69 22.06
N ASN A 285 25.70 17.55 22.62
CA ASN A 285 24.68 18.62 22.66
C ASN A 285 24.26 19.06 24.08
N ALA A 286 24.95 18.64 25.14
CA ALA A 286 24.45 18.73 26.51
C ALA A 286 24.84 19.98 27.28
N ASN A 287 23.85 20.70 27.83
CA ASN A 287 23.95 21.53 29.02
C ASN A 287 23.95 20.62 30.27
N GLU A 288 24.87 20.85 31.22
CA GLU A 288 25.39 19.86 32.21
C GLU A 288 24.38 19.19 33.17
N SER A 289 23.17 19.66 33.38
CA SER A 289 22.29 19.11 34.43
C SER A 289 21.25 18.07 33.96
N ASP A 290 20.68 18.21 32.77
CA ASP A 290 19.66 17.27 32.25
C ASP A 290 20.27 16.05 31.53
N SER A 291 21.53 16.19 31.09
CA SER A 291 22.27 15.15 30.36
C SER A 291 22.59 13.95 31.18
N LYS A 292 22.92 14.13 32.46
CA LYS A 292 23.40 13.04 33.31
C LYS A 292 22.33 11.99 33.56
N VAL A 293 21.10 12.41 33.82
CA VAL A 293 19.95 11.51 34.03
C VAL A 293 19.62 10.69 32.80
N HIS A 294 19.67 11.34 31.62
CA HIS A 294 19.42 10.64 30.34
C HIS A 294 20.55 9.67 29.99
N ILE A 295 21.79 10.04 30.24
CA ILE A 295 22.96 9.18 30.00
C ILE A 295 22.93 7.95 30.91
N ASP A 296 22.63 8.12 32.19
CA ASP A 296 22.54 7.01 33.13
C ASP A 296 21.41 6.03 32.77
N ALA A 297 20.26 6.52 32.38
CA ALA A 297 19.13 5.69 31.86
C ALA A 297 19.49 4.92 30.57
N MET A 298 20.30 5.51 29.70
CA MET A 298 20.77 4.86 28.47
C MET A 298 21.81 3.78 28.76
N ILE A 299 22.70 3.98 29.76
CA ILE A 299 23.65 2.98 30.20
C ILE A 299 22.93 1.78 30.81
N GLU A 300 21.89 2.01 31.64
CA GLU A 300 21.08 0.92 32.21
C GLU A 300 20.34 0.13 31.12
N LEU A 301 19.79 0.80 30.11
CA LEU A 301 19.13 0.16 28.95
C LEU A 301 20.11 -0.68 28.13
N LEU A 302 21.32 -0.18 27.87
CA LEU A 302 22.36 -0.93 27.15
C LEU A 302 22.78 -2.19 27.95
N ALA A 303 22.94 -2.07 29.30
CA ALA A 303 23.23 -3.20 30.16
C ALA A 303 22.11 -4.26 30.15
N LEU A 304 20.86 -3.83 30.06
CA LEU A 304 19.70 -4.72 29.97
C LEU A 304 19.71 -5.49 28.64
N VAL A 305 19.97 -4.82 27.52
CA VAL A 305 20.10 -5.42 26.20
C VAL A 305 21.21 -6.47 26.15
N ASP A 306 22.34 -6.19 26.77
CA ASP A 306 23.46 -7.13 26.84
C ASP A 306 23.16 -8.35 27.74
N SER A 307 22.26 -8.21 28.72
CA SER A 307 21.81 -9.32 29.58
C SER A 307 20.88 -10.31 28.88
N VAL A 308 20.13 -9.87 27.85
CA VAL A 308 19.22 -10.72 27.08
C VAL A 308 19.95 -11.61 26.06
N LYS A 309 21.23 -11.32 25.77
CA LYS A 309 22.09 -12.13 24.88
C LYS A 309 22.75 -13.35 25.57
N LYS A 310 22.58 -13.53 26.83
CA LYS A 310 23.06 -14.70 27.58
C LYS A 310 21.95 -15.68 27.89
#